data_aa8ad004856118f28577df8d30067c05
#
_entry.id   aa8ad004856118f28577df8d30067c05
#
_cell.length_a   1.000
_cell.length_b   1.000
_cell.length_c   1.000
_cell.angle_alpha   90.00
_cell.angle_beta   90.00
_cell.angle_gamma   90.00
#
_symmetry.space_group_name_H-M   'P 1'
#
loop_
_entity.id
_entity.type
_entity.pdbx_description
1 polymer ?
#
loop_
_entity_poly.entity_id
_entity_poly.type
_entity_poly.pdbx_seq_one_letter_code
_entity_poly.pdbx_strand_id
1 'polypeptide(L)'
;EVTGKWEECARDIFMLSFYLCGMNMADILEQDLSKKFVKFIRVKTRSRRNPNEQTEFTIQPEARAIIDKYMSEDGKLRFYGRETKKSIQHITDDYLRKIRDALGIDKMVFYSARKTFAQLANELMIKDSVIEYCLGDAPSNPRRALNFYIKINKRIADKAIRKVFDAVA
;
A
#
# COMPACT_ATOMS: atom_id res chain seq x y z
N GLU A 1 17.93 -15.76 0.44
CA GLU A 1 18.47 -14.38 0.39
C GLU A 1 18.23 -13.78 -0.99
N VAL A 2 17.76 -12.52 -1.03
CA VAL A 2 17.62 -11.75 -2.28
C VAL A 2 19.00 -11.20 -2.61
N THR A 3 19.64 -11.73 -3.65
CA THR A 3 21.08 -11.53 -3.91
C THR A 3 21.42 -10.37 -4.83
N GLY A 4 20.46 -9.78 -5.52
CA GLY A 4 20.70 -8.70 -6.48
C GLY A 4 20.09 -7.36 -6.05
N LYS A 5 20.76 -6.25 -6.39
CA LYS A 5 20.26 -4.89 -6.09
C LYS A 5 18.86 -4.62 -6.64
N TRP A 6 18.49 -5.22 -7.76
CA TRP A 6 17.20 -5.02 -8.41
C TRP A 6 16.13 -5.93 -7.84
N GLU A 7 16.50 -7.14 -7.42
CA GLU A 7 15.63 -8.04 -6.64
C GLU A 7 15.29 -7.41 -5.29
N GLU A 8 16.27 -6.82 -4.63
CA GLU A 8 16.06 -6.09 -3.37
C GLU A 8 15.09 -4.93 -3.59
N CYS A 9 15.27 -4.15 -4.63
CA CYS A 9 14.37 -3.05 -4.97
C CYS A 9 12.93 -3.55 -5.25
N ALA A 10 12.77 -4.65 -5.98
CA ALA A 10 11.46 -5.24 -6.26
C ALA A 10 10.77 -5.73 -4.98
N ARG A 11 11.51 -6.40 -4.09
CA ARG A 11 11.04 -6.78 -2.75
C ARG A 11 10.59 -5.56 -1.96
N ASP A 12 11.42 -4.53 -1.91
CA ASP A 12 11.16 -3.31 -1.15
C ASP A 12 9.92 -2.58 -1.69
N ILE A 13 9.73 -2.51 -3.00
CA ILE A 13 8.53 -1.94 -3.62
C ILE A 13 7.28 -2.75 -3.26
N PHE A 14 7.37 -4.08 -3.27
CA PHE A 14 6.28 -4.96 -2.87
C PHE A 14 5.93 -4.76 -1.39
N MET A 15 6.93 -4.75 -0.51
CA MET A 15 6.74 -4.51 0.92
C MET A 15 6.24 -3.10 1.21
N LEU A 16 6.70 -2.09 0.46
CA LEU A 16 6.18 -0.73 0.59
C LEU A 16 4.68 -0.67 0.25
N SER A 17 4.25 -1.36 -0.81
CA SER A 17 2.82 -1.48 -1.11
C SER A 17 2.05 -2.09 0.06
N PHE A 18 2.54 -3.19 0.63
CA PHE A 18 1.94 -3.83 1.80
C PHE A 18 1.86 -2.88 3.00
N TYR A 19 2.97 -2.22 3.35
CA TYR A 19 3.06 -1.28 4.46
C TYR A 19 2.30 0.05 4.24
N LEU A 20 1.90 0.33 3.01
CA LEU A 20 0.96 1.40 2.67
C LEU A 20 -0.46 0.84 2.38
N CYS A 21 -0.86 -0.22 3.11
CA CYS A 21 -2.18 -0.83 3.02
C CYS A 21 -2.55 -1.34 1.62
N GLY A 22 -1.58 -1.90 0.90
CA GLY A 22 -1.81 -2.39 -0.46
C GLY A 22 -2.01 -1.29 -1.50
N MET A 23 -1.39 -0.13 -1.30
CA MET A 23 -1.44 0.99 -2.24
C MET A 23 -0.84 0.59 -3.59
N ASN A 24 -1.52 0.95 -4.69
CA ASN A 24 -1.05 0.66 -6.03
C ASN A 24 0.15 1.54 -6.43
N MET A 25 0.95 1.08 -7.37
CA MET A 25 2.12 1.81 -7.88
C MET A 25 1.80 3.26 -8.29
N ALA A 26 0.67 3.47 -8.99
CA ALA A 26 0.25 4.81 -9.38
C ALA A 26 -0.02 5.73 -8.19
N ASP A 27 -0.67 5.17 -7.16
CA ASP A 27 -1.00 5.92 -5.95
C ASP A 27 0.27 6.23 -5.15
N ILE A 28 1.22 5.27 -5.04
CA ILE A 28 2.51 5.46 -4.35
C ILE A 28 3.34 6.57 -5.01
N LEU A 29 3.43 6.56 -6.33
CA LEU A 29 4.27 7.54 -7.07
C LEU A 29 3.67 8.95 -7.13
N GLU A 30 2.37 9.09 -6.90
CA GLU A 30 1.70 10.39 -6.83
C GLU A 30 1.71 11.02 -5.43
N GLN A 31 1.99 10.24 -4.37
CA GLN A 31 1.94 10.74 -3.01
C GLN A 31 3.20 11.50 -2.61
N ASP A 32 3.00 12.56 -1.83
CA ASP A 32 4.08 13.20 -1.08
C ASP A 32 4.35 12.37 0.19
N LEU A 33 5.26 11.39 0.05
CA LEU A 33 5.65 10.48 1.12
C LEU A 33 6.73 11.06 2.05
N SER A 34 7.14 12.31 1.88
CA SER A 34 8.00 13.02 2.84
C SER A 34 7.28 13.31 4.16
N LYS A 35 5.96 13.39 4.13
CA LYS A 35 5.10 13.66 5.29
C LYS A 35 5.00 12.45 6.23
N LYS A 36 4.51 12.71 7.46
CA LYS A 36 4.27 11.68 8.48
C LYS A 36 3.03 10.82 8.21
N PHE A 37 2.13 11.28 7.34
CA PHE A 37 0.88 10.60 7.02
C PHE A 37 0.59 10.66 5.53
N VAL A 38 -0.15 9.67 5.04
CA VAL A 38 -0.70 9.64 3.69
C VAL A 38 -2.13 10.13 3.73
N LYS A 39 -2.51 10.93 2.74
CA LYS A 39 -3.89 11.36 2.54
C LYS A 39 -4.20 11.30 1.04
N PHE A 40 -5.08 10.39 0.63
CA PHE A 40 -5.29 10.16 -0.80
C PHE A 40 -6.70 9.68 -1.15
N ILE A 41 -7.04 9.86 -2.43
CA ILE A 41 -8.10 9.16 -3.13
C ILE A 41 -7.43 8.34 -4.23
N ARG A 42 -7.77 7.06 -4.34
CA ARG A 42 -7.18 6.19 -5.35
C ARG A 42 -7.32 6.78 -6.75
N VAL A 43 -6.24 6.78 -7.52
CA VAL A 43 -6.21 7.25 -8.92
C VAL A 43 -7.32 6.61 -9.75
N LYS A 44 -7.51 5.29 -9.62
CA LYS A 44 -8.52 4.52 -10.36
C LYS A 44 -9.97 4.98 -10.12
N THR A 45 -10.28 5.50 -8.94
CA THR A 45 -11.67 5.83 -8.52
C THR A 45 -11.89 7.32 -8.29
N ARG A 46 -10.85 8.14 -8.45
CA ARG A 46 -10.86 9.59 -8.15
C ARG A 46 -12.01 10.34 -8.86
N SER A 47 -12.30 10.01 -10.12
CA SER A 47 -13.38 10.64 -10.89
C SER A 47 -14.78 10.31 -10.39
N ARG A 48 -14.94 9.30 -9.55
CA ARG A 48 -16.25 8.81 -9.06
C ARG A 48 -16.45 9.03 -7.57
N ARG A 49 -15.46 9.59 -6.85
CA ARG A 49 -15.50 9.79 -5.39
C ARG A 49 -15.65 11.26 -5.04
N ASN A 50 -16.33 11.49 -3.92
CA ASN A 50 -16.37 12.81 -3.31
C ASN A 50 -14.93 13.21 -2.87
N PRO A 51 -14.42 14.39 -3.27
CA PRO A 51 -13.11 14.87 -2.87
C PRO A 51 -12.89 14.94 -1.35
N ASN A 52 -13.99 15.04 -0.58
CA ASN A 52 -13.95 15.07 0.89
C ASN A 52 -13.83 13.67 1.54
N GLU A 53 -13.97 12.60 0.76
CA GLU A 53 -13.87 11.22 1.23
C GLU A 53 -12.48 10.65 0.97
N GLN A 54 -11.48 11.23 1.62
CA GLN A 54 -10.09 10.81 1.50
C GLN A 54 -9.74 9.76 2.58
N THR A 55 -8.92 8.79 2.19
CA THR A 55 -8.27 7.90 3.13
C THR A 55 -7.08 8.61 3.76
N GLU A 56 -6.94 8.51 5.07
CA GLU A 56 -5.81 9.08 5.80
C GLU A 56 -5.29 8.07 6.85
N PHE A 57 -3.98 7.84 6.86
CA PHE A 57 -3.30 7.04 7.88
C PHE A 57 -1.85 7.48 8.08
N THR A 58 -1.29 7.15 9.23
CA THR A 58 0.12 7.44 9.56
C THR A 58 1.04 6.45 8.84
N ILE A 59 2.10 6.95 8.21
CA ILE A 59 3.18 6.12 7.67
C ILE A 59 3.89 5.45 8.84
N GLN A 60 3.79 4.14 8.94
CA GLN A 60 4.40 3.34 9.98
C GLN A 60 5.93 3.22 9.77
N PRO A 61 6.71 2.91 10.81
CA PRO A 61 8.18 2.82 10.73
C PRO A 61 8.69 1.90 9.62
N GLU A 62 8.02 0.77 9.38
CA GLU A 62 8.38 -0.20 8.36
C GLU A 62 8.30 0.40 6.94
N ALA A 63 7.24 1.15 6.65
CA ALA A 63 7.11 1.88 5.39
C ALA A 63 8.14 3.02 5.31
N ARG A 64 8.35 3.74 6.42
CA ARG A 64 9.29 4.87 6.48
C ARG A 64 10.71 4.42 6.13
N ALA A 65 11.18 3.31 6.66
CA ALA A 65 12.50 2.78 6.36
C ALA A 65 12.74 2.55 4.85
N ILE A 66 11.72 2.04 4.15
CA ILE A 66 11.80 1.84 2.69
C ILE A 66 11.71 3.18 1.96
N ILE A 67 10.81 4.07 2.36
CA ILE A 67 10.65 5.40 1.76
C ILE A 67 11.98 6.15 1.82
N ASP A 68 12.60 6.23 2.98
CA ASP A 68 13.86 6.97 3.20
C ASP A 68 15.02 6.42 2.36
N LYS A 69 15.03 5.09 2.10
CA LYS A 69 16.01 4.45 1.24
C LYS A 69 15.93 4.88 -0.24
N TYR A 70 14.72 5.17 -0.72
CA TYR A 70 14.47 5.50 -2.13
C TYR A 70 14.05 6.94 -2.38
N MET A 71 13.97 7.77 -1.33
CA MET A 71 13.66 9.18 -1.44
C MET A 71 14.84 9.95 -2.00
N SER A 72 14.62 10.70 -3.07
CA SER A 72 15.62 11.62 -3.61
C SER A 72 15.46 13.03 -3.04
N GLU A 73 16.45 13.87 -3.28
CA GLU A 73 16.51 15.25 -2.76
C GLU A 73 15.31 16.10 -3.20
N ASP A 74 14.72 15.77 -4.34
CA ASP A 74 13.49 16.44 -4.85
C ASP A 74 12.18 15.94 -4.20
N GLY A 75 12.28 15.06 -3.20
CA GLY A 75 11.13 14.51 -2.48
C GLY A 75 10.35 13.42 -3.22
N LYS A 76 10.89 12.90 -4.32
CA LYS A 76 10.28 11.82 -5.10
C LYS A 76 10.96 10.49 -4.87
N LEU A 77 10.21 9.41 -4.97
CA LEU A 77 10.77 8.06 -4.93
C LEU A 77 11.43 7.69 -6.26
N ARG A 78 12.66 7.19 -6.18
CA ARG A 78 13.49 6.77 -7.33
C ARG A 78 13.78 5.28 -7.26
N PHE A 79 12.94 4.49 -7.92
CA PHE A 79 13.15 3.05 -8.04
C PHE A 79 13.91 2.72 -9.32
N TYR A 80 14.94 1.87 -9.25
CA TYR A 80 15.79 1.46 -10.38
C TYR A 80 16.42 2.62 -11.16
N GLY A 81 16.50 3.83 -10.58
CA GLY A 81 16.88 5.04 -11.29
C GLY A 81 15.87 5.47 -12.36
N ARG A 82 14.62 5.03 -12.26
CA ARG A 82 13.53 5.34 -13.20
C ARG A 82 12.47 6.24 -12.55
N GLU A 83 11.76 6.99 -13.40
CA GLU A 83 10.73 7.93 -12.98
C GLU A 83 9.33 7.53 -13.44
N THR A 84 9.25 6.82 -14.58
CA THR A 84 7.95 6.50 -15.14
C THR A 84 7.34 5.26 -14.50
N LYS A 85 6.06 5.35 -14.12
CA LYS A 85 5.29 4.23 -13.59
C LYS A 85 5.41 2.96 -14.42
N LYS A 86 5.31 3.07 -15.76
CA LYS A 86 5.35 1.93 -16.67
C LYS A 86 6.68 1.19 -16.60
N SER A 87 7.80 1.95 -16.59
CA SER A 87 9.16 1.40 -16.49
C SER A 87 9.39 0.71 -15.15
N ILE A 88 9.00 1.37 -14.04
CA ILE A 88 9.13 0.82 -12.69
C ILE A 88 8.29 -0.46 -12.54
N GLN A 89 7.04 -0.45 -12.99
CA GLN A 89 6.16 -1.60 -12.89
C GLN A 89 6.68 -2.80 -13.67
N HIS A 90 7.13 -2.61 -14.91
CA HIS A 90 7.64 -3.70 -15.74
C HIS A 90 8.87 -4.37 -15.10
N ILE A 91 9.84 -3.58 -14.66
CA ILE A 91 11.03 -4.10 -13.97
C ILE A 91 10.64 -4.81 -12.67
N THR A 92 9.74 -4.22 -11.88
CA THR A 92 9.26 -4.83 -10.64
C THR A 92 8.61 -6.18 -10.89
N ASP A 93 7.73 -6.29 -11.88
CA ASP A 93 7.06 -7.54 -12.23
C ASP A 93 8.04 -8.65 -12.65
N ASP A 94 9.10 -8.28 -13.41
CA ASP A 94 10.13 -9.24 -13.83
C ASP A 94 10.94 -9.77 -12.64
N TYR A 95 11.34 -8.90 -11.72
CA TYR A 95 12.11 -9.31 -10.55
C TYR A 95 11.25 -10.01 -9.47
N LEU A 96 9.99 -9.63 -9.32
CA LEU A 96 9.06 -10.37 -8.46
C LEU A 96 8.84 -11.80 -8.97
N ARG A 97 8.86 -12.01 -10.30
CA ARG A 97 8.79 -13.36 -10.88
C ARG A 97 10.00 -14.19 -10.47
N LYS A 98 11.22 -13.64 -10.54
CA LYS A 98 12.44 -14.33 -10.08
C LYS A 98 12.40 -14.67 -8.58
N ILE A 99 11.97 -13.71 -7.75
CA ILE A 99 11.82 -13.93 -6.30
C ILE A 99 10.78 -15.03 -6.04
N ARG A 100 9.64 -14.99 -6.70
CA ARG A 100 8.60 -16.00 -6.63
C ARG A 100 9.14 -17.38 -6.94
N ASP A 101 9.85 -17.52 -8.05
CA ASP A 101 10.41 -18.80 -8.52
C ASP A 101 11.46 -19.32 -7.53
N ALA A 102 12.33 -18.46 -7.00
CA ALA A 102 13.32 -18.81 -6.00
C ALA A 102 12.71 -19.23 -4.66
N LEU A 103 11.52 -18.73 -4.31
CA LEU A 103 10.79 -19.08 -3.08
C LEU A 103 9.83 -20.27 -3.27
N GLY A 104 9.66 -20.78 -4.49
CA GLY A 104 8.70 -21.86 -4.79
C GLY A 104 7.24 -21.45 -4.58
N ILE A 105 6.91 -20.18 -4.78
CA ILE A 105 5.55 -19.64 -4.62
C ILE A 105 4.83 -19.72 -5.97
N ASP A 106 3.65 -20.34 -6.02
CA ASP A 106 2.90 -20.52 -7.27
C ASP A 106 2.52 -19.19 -7.95
N LYS A 107 2.10 -18.22 -7.17
CA LYS A 107 1.61 -16.95 -7.69
C LYS A 107 1.96 -15.77 -6.80
N MET A 108 2.85 -14.91 -7.27
CA MET A 108 3.15 -13.63 -6.65
C MET A 108 3.28 -12.55 -7.74
N VAL A 109 2.50 -11.49 -7.62
CA VAL A 109 2.53 -10.29 -8.45
C VAL A 109 2.46 -9.07 -7.55
N PHE A 110 2.78 -7.89 -8.05
CA PHE A 110 2.75 -6.67 -7.24
C PHE A 110 1.42 -6.49 -6.48
N TYR A 111 0.28 -6.78 -7.13
CA TYR A 111 -1.05 -6.70 -6.51
C TYR A 111 -1.27 -7.71 -5.37
N SER A 112 -0.43 -8.72 -5.23
CA SER A 112 -0.52 -9.69 -4.12
C SER A 112 -0.31 -9.02 -2.77
N ALA A 113 0.51 -7.97 -2.68
CA ALA A 113 0.72 -7.19 -1.45
C ALA A 113 -0.61 -6.65 -0.89
N ARG A 114 -1.48 -6.12 -1.77
CA ARG A 114 -2.81 -5.64 -1.38
C ARG A 114 -3.74 -6.75 -0.92
N LYS A 115 -3.74 -7.88 -1.62
CA LYS A 115 -4.55 -9.04 -1.24
C LYS A 115 -4.11 -9.58 0.12
N THR A 116 -2.80 -9.67 0.34
CA THR A 116 -2.22 -10.15 1.61
C THR A 116 -2.61 -9.23 2.77
N PHE A 117 -2.49 -7.90 2.59
CA PHE A 117 -2.94 -6.95 3.62
C PHE A 117 -4.42 -7.14 3.96
N ALA A 118 -5.28 -7.21 2.95
CA ALA A 118 -6.73 -7.38 3.15
C ALA A 118 -7.06 -8.71 3.83
N GLN A 119 -6.40 -9.81 3.42
CA GLN A 119 -6.61 -11.14 3.98
C GLN A 119 -6.18 -11.19 5.45
N LEU A 120 -4.99 -10.73 5.79
CA LEU A 120 -4.50 -10.66 7.17
C LEU A 120 -5.40 -9.79 8.06
N ALA A 121 -5.84 -8.64 7.55
CA ALA A 121 -6.76 -7.78 8.28
C ALA A 121 -8.09 -8.50 8.57
N ASN A 122 -8.62 -9.25 7.60
CA ASN A 122 -9.84 -10.04 7.79
C ASN A 122 -9.64 -11.17 8.80
N GLU A 123 -8.54 -11.92 8.73
CA GLU A 123 -8.18 -12.99 9.69
C GLU A 123 -8.03 -12.45 11.11
N LEU A 124 -7.58 -11.22 11.27
CA LEU A 124 -7.51 -10.52 12.55
C LEU A 124 -8.85 -9.92 12.99
N MET A 125 -9.95 -10.26 12.32
CA MET A 125 -11.30 -9.78 12.63
C MET A 125 -11.43 -8.25 12.63
N ILE A 126 -10.68 -7.58 11.73
CA ILE A 126 -10.85 -6.14 11.48
C ILE A 126 -12.11 -5.98 10.61
N LYS A 127 -12.96 -5.02 10.99
CA LYS A 127 -14.22 -4.77 10.27
C LYS A 127 -13.98 -4.43 8.80
N ASP A 128 -14.78 -4.97 7.88
CA ASP A 128 -14.71 -4.75 6.45
C ASP A 128 -14.62 -3.26 6.07
N SER A 129 -15.46 -2.43 6.70
CA SER A 129 -15.45 -0.99 6.46
C SER A 129 -14.11 -0.30 6.81
N VAL A 130 -13.38 -0.84 7.81
CA VAL A 130 -12.05 -0.35 8.17
C VAL A 130 -11.02 -0.83 7.16
N ILE A 131 -11.13 -2.08 6.71
CA ILE A 131 -10.28 -2.65 5.65
C ILE A 131 -10.45 -1.84 4.36
N GLU A 132 -11.70 -1.65 3.91
CA GLU A 132 -12.03 -0.83 2.72
C GLU A 132 -11.45 0.59 2.83
N TYR A 133 -11.59 1.21 3.99
CA TYR A 133 -11.01 2.53 4.24
C TYR A 133 -9.48 2.51 4.09
N CYS A 134 -8.77 1.58 4.76
CA CYS A 134 -7.31 1.47 4.66
C CYS A 134 -6.85 1.24 3.23
N LEU A 135 -7.56 0.40 2.49
CA LEU A 135 -7.31 0.13 1.07
C LEU A 135 -7.62 1.33 0.16
N GLY A 136 -8.31 2.36 0.66
CA GLY A 136 -8.81 3.48 -0.15
C GLY A 136 -9.93 3.08 -1.11
N ASP A 137 -10.64 1.98 -0.83
CA ASP A 137 -11.81 1.56 -1.60
C ASP A 137 -13.06 2.34 -1.18
N ALA A 138 -14.04 2.44 -2.09
CA ALA A 138 -15.35 2.94 -1.75
C ALA A 138 -16.07 1.92 -0.85
N PRO A 139 -16.92 2.36 0.10
CA PRO A 139 -17.70 1.44 0.90
C PRO A 139 -18.53 0.50 0.03
N SER A 140 -18.47 -0.81 0.30
CA SER A 140 -19.24 -1.83 -0.44
C SER A 140 -20.74 -1.63 -0.29
N ASN A 141 -21.18 -1.09 0.84
CA ASN A 141 -22.57 -0.71 1.08
C ASN A 141 -22.71 0.76 1.52
N PRO A 142 -22.69 1.72 0.56
CA PRO A 142 -22.72 3.15 0.88
C PRO A 142 -24.05 3.60 1.53
N ARG A 143 -25.15 2.85 1.32
CA ARG A 143 -26.48 3.18 1.87
C ARG A 143 -26.77 2.58 3.25
N ARG A 144 -25.81 1.90 3.86
CA ARG A 144 -25.97 1.37 5.21
C ARG A 144 -26.19 2.52 6.20
N ALA A 145 -27.27 2.48 6.97
CA ALA A 145 -27.63 3.53 7.93
C ALA A 145 -26.47 3.86 8.90
N LEU A 146 -25.71 2.84 9.34
CA LEU A 146 -24.52 3.04 10.19
C LEU A 146 -23.46 3.96 9.59
N ASN A 147 -23.34 4.06 8.28
CA ASN A 147 -22.35 4.93 7.64
C ASN A 147 -22.63 6.42 7.87
N PHE A 148 -23.86 6.77 8.24
CA PHE A 148 -24.22 8.14 8.63
C PHE A 148 -23.78 8.49 10.05
N TYR A 149 -23.61 7.48 10.92
CA TYR A 149 -23.27 7.68 12.32
C TYR A 149 -21.81 7.36 12.65
N ILE A 150 -21.18 6.45 11.90
CA ILE A 150 -19.82 5.99 12.14
C ILE A 150 -18.92 6.44 11.00
N LYS A 151 -18.00 7.36 11.30
CA LYS A 151 -16.93 7.76 10.37
C LYS A 151 -15.63 7.07 10.76
N ILE A 152 -15.06 6.32 9.82
CA ILE A 152 -13.71 5.81 9.98
C ILE A 152 -12.75 6.96 9.76
N ASN A 153 -11.79 7.08 10.65
CA ASN A 153 -10.80 8.15 10.65
C ASN A 153 -9.39 7.58 10.77
N LYS A 154 -8.40 8.45 10.66
CA LYS A 154 -6.97 8.13 10.77
C LYS A 154 -6.63 7.27 11.99
N ARG A 155 -7.17 7.61 13.19
CA ARG A 155 -6.90 6.88 14.43
C ARG A 155 -7.37 5.41 14.38
N ILE A 156 -8.54 5.17 13.77
CA ILE A 156 -9.07 3.81 13.60
C ILE A 156 -8.22 3.03 12.60
N ALA A 157 -7.85 3.67 11.49
CA ALA A 157 -6.98 3.08 10.48
C ALA A 157 -5.60 2.74 11.08
N ASP A 158 -4.96 3.67 11.78
CA ASP A 158 -3.65 3.46 12.40
C ASP A 158 -3.64 2.25 13.38
N LYS A 159 -4.69 2.09 14.18
CA LYS A 159 -4.84 0.92 15.07
C LYS A 159 -4.98 -0.39 14.29
N ALA A 160 -5.76 -0.39 13.21
CA ALA A 160 -5.95 -1.56 12.38
C ALA A 160 -4.65 -1.95 11.66
N ILE A 161 -3.96 -0.97 11.08
CA ILE A 161 -2.68 -1.15 10.39
C ILE A 161 -1.64 -1.73 11.35
N ARG A 162 -1.50 -1.14 12.54
CA ARG A 162 -0.55 -1.65 13.54
C ARG A 162 -0.85 -3.10 13.93
N LYS A 163 -2.12 -3.44 14.12
CA LYS A 163 -2.53 -4.82 14.43
C LYS A 163 -2.12 -5.80 13.33
N VAL A 164 -2.24 -5.42 12.06
CA VAL A 164 -1.80 -6.25 10.93
C VAL A 164 -0.28 -6.42 10.92
N PHE A 165 0.49 -5.34 11.16
CA PHE A 165 1.94 -5.41 11.11
C PHE A 165 2.52 -6.18 12.29
N ASP A 166 1.96 -6.03 13.49
CA ASP A 166 2.39 -6.78 14.67
C ASP A 166 2.15 -8.30 14.53
N ALA A 167 1.21 -8.71 13.68
CA ALA A 167 0.93 -10.11 13.42
C ALA A 167 1.92 -10.79 12.44
N VAL A 168 2.73 -10.00 11.73
CA VAL A 168 3.72 -10.49 10.74
C VAL A 168 5.17 -10.08 11.08
N ALA A 169 5.39 -9.46 12.23
CA ALA A 169 6.68 -9.00 12.73
C ALA A 169 7.55 -10.15 13.26
#